data_9aa99048096e3fe0da286106ec08782e
#
_entry.id   9aa99048096e3fe0da286106ec08782e
#
_cell.length_a   1.000
_cell.length_b   1.000
_cell.length_c   1.000
_cell.angle_alpha   90.00
_cell.angle_beta   90.00
_cell.angle_gamma   90.00
#
_symmetry.space_group_name_H-M   'P 1'
#
loop_
_entity.id
_entity.type
_entity.pdbx_description
1 polymer ?
#
loop_
_entity_poly.entity_id
_entity_poly.type
_entity_poly.pdbx_seq_one_letter_code
_entity_poly.pdbx_strand_id
1 'polypeptide(L)'
;MNDQSSNDQFHASSFLQGQNAAYIEQLYGLYVQNPQALDESWRAFFAGLGDDRTDIREEASGAPWARSDWPPTPADETIAALDSNWDALPKPKELRQKIDAKAKAEGKGLDEAQLRARILDSIRAIMYIRSFRSRGHLAADLDPLGLQGHKNFPEFDPRFFGFTDADLDRPIFINYVLGLETATMREIQSLLKRTYAGTFALQFMHLIDPDEKGWLQERIEGYGKEIKFTQQGRKAILQKLVEAEGLEKFLHVKYQGTKRFGIDGGEALIPAMEQIIKRGGALGAREIVIGMPHRGRLNVLANVMGKPYRAIFNEFQ
;
A
#
# COMPACT_ATOMS: atom_id res chain seq x y z
N MET A 1 13.46 22.68 -40.29
CA MET A 1 13.74 21.35 -40.88
C MET A 1 13.77 20.20 -39.84
N ASN A 2 13.23 20.39 -38.64
CA ASN A 2 13.31 19.35 -37.57
C ASN A 2 11.96 18.70 -37.18
N ASP A 3 10.83 19.15 -37.78
CA ASP A 3 9.52 18.60 -37.39
C ASP A 3 9.12 17.30 -38.11
N GLN A 4 9.67 17.06 -39.30
CA GLN A 4 9.37 15.83 -40.04
C GLN A 4 10.01 14.59 -39.43
N SER A 5 11.24 14.70 -38.87
CA SER A 5 11.92 13.56 -38.24
C SER A 5 11.26 13.08 -36.94
N SER A 6 10.63 13.99 -36.17
CA SER A 6 9.91 13.63 -34.94
C SER A 6 8.59 12.91 -35.21
N ASN A 7 7.88 13.32 -36.28
CA ASN A 7 6.64 12.66 -36.71
C ASN A 7 6.92 11.27 -37.30
N ASP A 8 7.98 11.12 -38.06
CA ASP A 8 8.38 9.84 -38.64
C ASP A 8 8.79 8.84 -37.54
N GLN A 9 9.48 9.29 -36.49
CA GLN A 9 9.78 8.47 -35.29
C GLN A 9 8.52 8.10 -34.52
N PHE A 10 7.58 9.03 -34.36
CA PHE A 10 6.31 8.75 -33.69
C PHE A 10 5.46 7.74 -34.47
N HIS A 11 5.41 7.84 -35.80
CA HIS A 11 4.73 6.86 -36.65
C HIS A 11 5.42 5.50 -36.63
N ALA A 12 6.75 5.46 -36.61
CA ALA A 12 7.53 4.23 -36.53
C ALA A 12 7.35 3.50 -35.21
N SER A 13 7.06 4.23 -34.11
CA SER A 13 6.86 3.65 -32.76
C SER A 13 5.40 3.43 -32.37
N SER A 14 4.46 3.91 -33.18
CA SER A 14 3.02 3.85 -32.84
C SER A 14 2.46 2.42 -32.72
N PHE A 15 3.06 1.44 -33.40
CA PHE A 15 2.67 0.04 -33.31
C PHE A 15 3.12 -0.63 -31.98
N LEU A 16 4.01 0.01 -31.22
CA LEU A 16 4.43 -0.44 -29.88
C LEU A 16 3.36 -0.25 -28.82
N GLN A 17 2.31 0.51 -29.13
CA GLN A 17 1.22 0.82 -28.22
C GLN A 17 -0.03 0.00 -28.56
N GLY A 18 -0.83 -0.33 -27.54
CA GLY A 18 -2.11 -1.02 -27.72
C GLY A 18 -2.04 -2.52 -27.51
N GLN A 19 -2.87 -3.28 -28.23
CA GLN A 19 -3.03 -4.73 -28.00
C GLN A 19 -1.78 -5.56 -28.30
N ASN A 20 -0.81 -5.02 -29.03
CA ASN A 20 0.43 -5.70 -29.38
C ASN A 20 1.57 -5.49 -28.37
N ALA A 21 1.39 -4.58 -27.40
CA ALA A 21 2.45 -4.22 -26.45
C ALA A 21 3.01 -5.46 -25.71
N ALA A 22 2.14 -6.30 -25.18
CA ALA A 22 2.56 -7.52 -24.47
C ALA A 22 3.36 -8.51 -25.33
N TYR A 23 3.01 -8.63 -26.63
CA TYR A 23 3.74 -9.45 -27.58
C TYR A 23 5.12 -8.87 -27.89
N ILE A 24 5.19 -7.55 -28.05
CA ILE A 24 6.45 -6.84 -28.33
C ILE A 24 7.37 -6.89 -27.12
N GLU A 25 6.85 -6.77 -25.89
CA GLU A 25 7.61 -6.97 -24.66
C GLU A 25 8.21 -8.39 -24.57
N GLN A 26 7.44 -9.41 -24.94
CA GLN A 26 7.96 -10.79 -24.99
C GLN A 26 9.11 -10.94 -25.99
N LEU A 27 8.96 -10.36 -27.19
CA LEU A 27 10.02 -10.36 -28.20
C LEU A 27 11.25 -9.59 -27.72
N TYR A 28 11.04 -8.47 -27.04
CA TYR A 28 12.13 -7.69 -26.47
C TYR A 28 12.86 -8.45 -25.35
N GLY A 29 12.13 -9.13 -24.49
CA GLY A 29 12.69 -10.03 -23.47
C GLY A 29 13.56 -11.15 -24.08
N LEU A 30 13.11 -11.74 -25.20
CA LEU A 30 13.91 -12.71 -25.96
C LEU A 30 15.15 -12.09 -26.61
N TYR A 31 15.03 -10.85 -27.13
CA TYR A 31 16.16 -10.12 -27.68
C TYR A 31 17.26 -9.88 -26.66
N VAL A 32 16.88 -9.49 -25.44
CA VAL A 32 17.84 -9.23 -24.35
C VAL A 32 18.53 -10.51 -23.90
N GLN A 33 17.82 -11.64 -23.85
CA GLN A 33 18.37 -12.93 -23.44
C GLN A 33 19.22 -13.56 -24.54
N ASN A 34 18.72 -13.59 -25.77
CA ASN A 34 19.38 -14.17 -26.93
C ASN A 34 18.95 -13.48 -28.24
N PRO A 35 19.68 -12.45 -28.71
CA PRO A 35 19.31 -11.74 -29.93
C PRO A 35 19.21 -12.64 -31.18
N GLN A 36 19.88 -13.77 -31.18
CA GLN A 36 19.86 -14.71 -32.32
C GLN A 36 18.57 -15.57 -32.39
N ALA A 37 17.77 -15.56 -31.33
CA ALA A 37 16.48 -16.24 -31.31
C ALA A 37 15.37 -15.50 -32.11
N LEU A 38 15.62 -14.25 -32.50
CA LEU A 38 14.71 -13.41 -33.27
C LEU A 38 15.12 -13.31 -34.74
N ASP A 39 14.13 -13.04 -35.59
CA ASP A 39 14.41 -12.75 -37.00
C ASP A 39 15.18 -11.42 -37.16
N GLU A 40 15.74 -11.22 -38.34
CA GLU A 40 16.65 -10.12 -38.63
C GLU A 40 15.95 -8.75 -38.52
N SER A 41 14.67 -8.67 -38.85
CA SER A 41 13.89 -7.44 -38.79
C SER A 41 13.70 -6.94 -37.36
N TRP A 42 13.34 -7.85 -36.45
CA TRP A 42 13.19 -7.52 -35.02
C TRP A 42 14.52 -7.19 -34.35
N ARG A 43 15.60 -7.90 -34.72
CA ARG A 43 16.94 -7.60 -34.22
C ARG A 43 17.40 -6.20 -34.61
N ALA A 44 17.20 -5.83 -35.88
CA ALA A 44 17.54 -4.52 -36.37
C ALA A 44 16.70 -3.41 -35.70
N PHE A 45 15.44 -3.68 -35.50
CA PHE A 45 14.52 -2.76 -34.80
C PHE A 45 14.96 -2.50 -33.36
N PHE A 46 15.15 -3.55 -32.55
CA PHE A 46 15.54 -3.41 -31.15
C PHE A 46 16.97 -2.86 -30.99
N ALA A 47 17.90 -3.16 -31.91
CA ALA A 47 19.22 -2.55 -31.93
C ALA A 47 19.18 -1.04 -32.22
N GLY A 48 18.18 -0.59 -32.99
CA GLY A 48 17.96 0.83 -33.30
C GLY A 48 17.38 1.67 -32.16
N LEU A 49 16.80 1.05 -31.12
CA LEU A 49 16.29 1.75 -29.95
C LEU A 49 17.41 2.37 -29.09
N GLY A 50 18.63 1.83 -29.18
CA GLY A 50 19.79 2.41 -28.50
C GLY A 50 19.82 2.28 -26.99
N ASP A 51 18.99 1.38 -26.43
CA ASP A 51 18.88 1.18 -24.99
C ASP A 51 20.16 0.55 -24.40
N ASP A 52 20.56 1.00 -23.22
CA ASP A 52 21.71 0.43 -22.52
C ASP A 52 21.34 -0.97 -21.98
N ARG A 53 22.15 -1.97 -22.32
CA ARG A 53 21.95 -3.36 -21.92
C ARG A 53 21.95 -3.59 -20.40
N THR A 54 22.58 -2.71 -19.65
CA THR A 54 22.60 -2.73 -18.19
C THR A 54 21.25 -2.29 -17.60
N ASP A 55 20.69 -1.22 -18.12
CA ASP A 55 19.40 -0.69 -17.68
C ASP A 55 18.26 -1.69 -17.98
N ILE A 56 18.30 -2.32 -19.13
CA ILE A 56 17.32 -3.34 -19.53
C ILE A 56 17.40 -4.59 -18.65
N ARG A 57 18.59 -5.04 -18.27
CA ARG A 57 18.75 -6.18 -17.35
C ARG A 57 18.21 -5.87 -15.95
N GLU A 58 18.40 -4.66 -15.48
CA GLU A 58 17.85 -4.21 -14.20
C GLU A 58 16.32 -4.13 -14.23
N GLU A 59 15.74 -3.67 -15.35
CA GLU A 59 14.28 -3.65 -15.54
C GLU A 59 13.67 -5.05 -15.70
N ALA A 60 14.33 -5.92 -16.46
CA ALA A 60 13.90 -7.31 -16.65
C ALA A 60 14.05 -8.20 -15.40
N SER A 61 14.85 -7.76 -14.41
CA SER A 61 15.03 -8.51 -13.14
C SER A 61 13.86 -8.38 -12.17
N GLY A 62 12.81 -7.68 -12.54
CA GLY A 62 11.60 -7.49 -11.75
C GLY A 62 11.54 -6.13 -11.06
N ALA A 63 10.41 -5.85 -10.44
CA ALA A 63 10.19 -4.58 -9.77
C ALA A 63 11.28 -4.31 -8.72
N PRO A 64 11.76 -3.04 -8.56
CA PRO A 64 12.84 -2.69 -7.63
C PRO A 64 12.53 -2.99 -6.16
N TRP A 65 11.30 -3.35 -5.83
CA TRP A 65 10.89 -3.82 -4.50
C TRP A 65 11.06 -5.34 -4.33
N ALA A 66 11.21 -6.11 -5.43
CA ALA A 66 11.55 -7.53 -5.39
C ALA A 66 13.06 -7.69 -5.10
N ARG A 67 13.47 -7.31 -3.91
CA ARG A 67 14.87 -7.38 -3.47
C ARG A 67 15.21 -8.81 -3.09
N SER A 68 16.24 -9.37 -3.73
CA SER A 68 16.78 -10.70 -3.40
C SER A 68 17.44 -10.78 -2.02
N ASP A 69 17.73 -9.60 -1.41
CA ASP A 69 18.32 -9.45 -0.08
C ASP A 69 17.29 -9.09 1.00
N TRP A 70 16.00 -9.05 0.64
CA TRP A 70 14.95 -8.87 1.64
C TRP A 70 14.93 -10.10 2.54
N PRO A 71 15.11 -9.96 3.85
CA PRO A 71 15.01 -11.12 4.71
C PRO A 71 13.61 -11.73 4.49
N PRO A 72 13.52 -13.02 4.18
CA PRO A 72 12.24 -13.68 4.25
C PRO A 72 11.72 -13.39 5.65
N THR A 73 10.53 -12.81 5.71
CA THR A 73 9.82 -12.68 6.99
C THR A 73 9.93 -14.05 7.63
N PRO A 74 10.54 -14.20 8.80
CA PRO A 74 10.55 -15.50 9.45
C PRO A 74 9.10 -15.94 9.40
N ALA A 75 8.84 -17.12 8.86
CA ALA A 75 7.49 -17.67 8.75
C ALA A 75 6.98 -17.76 10.19
N ASP A 76 6.45 -16.66 10.69
CA ASP A 76 5.84 -16.59 11.99
C ASP A 76 4.60 -17.45 11.87
N GLU A 77 4.68 -18.61 12.50
CA GLU A 77 3.64 -19.61 12.57
C GLU A 77 2.27 -19.00 12.92
N THR A 78 2.27 -17.88 13.64
CA THR A 78 1.07 -17.13 14.01
C THR A 78 0.55 -16.29 12.85
N ILE A 79 1.42 -15.70 12.05
CA ILE A 79 1.06 -14.97 10.83
C ILE A 79 0.53 -15.93 9.78
N ALA A 80 1.15 -17.10 9.62
CA ALA A 80 0.69 -18.15 8.71
C ALA A 80 -0.73 -18.64 9.02
N ALA A 81 -1.09 -18.74 10.29
CA ALA A 81 -2.46 -19.05 10.72
C ALA A 81 -3.48 -17.99 10.29
N LEU A 82 -3.06 -16.73 10.29
CA LEU A 82 -3.92 -15.60 9.91
C LEU A 82 -4.10 -15.51 8.39
N ASP A 83 -3.14 -15.97 7.61
CA ASP A 83 -3.11 -15.85 6.16
C ASP A 83 -3.52 -17.12 5.41
N SER A 84 -4.13 -18.08 6.11
CA SER A 84 -4.56 -19.37 5.57
C SER A 84 -3.42 -20.34 5.22
N ASN A 85 -2.21 -20.08 5.64
CA ASN A 85 -1.10 -21.01 5.55
C ASN A 85 -1.10 -21.93 6.79
N TRP A 86 -2.00 -22.90 6.78
CA TRP A 86 -2.24 -23.79 7.92
C TRP A 86 -1.08 -24.73 8.25
N ASP A 87 -0.17 -24.96 7.29
CA ASP A 87 0.99 -25.83 7.46
C ASP A 87 2.07 -25.24 8.36
N ALA A 88 2.09 -23.91 8.50
CA ALA A 88 3.04 -23.19 9.36
C ALA A 88 2.52 -22.90 10.78
N LEU A 89 1.33 -23.38 11.14
CA LEU A 89 0.81 -23.27 12.50
C LEU A 89 1.66 -24.08 13.50
N PRO A 90 2.05 -23.49 14.64
CA PRO A 90 2.66 -24.26 15.71
C PRO A 90 1.69 -25.36 16.09
N LYS A 91 2.18 -26.59 16.04
CA LYS A 91 1.39 -27.70 16.56
C LYS A 91 1.04 -27.37 18.02
N PRO A 92 -0.20 -27.64 18.46
CA PRO A 92 -0.65 -27.30 19.81
C PRO A 92 0.33 -27.72 20.92
N LYS A 93 1.13 -28.77 20.69
CA LYS A 93 2.19 -29.22 21.60
C LYS A 93 3.37 -28.25 21.73
N GLU A 94 3.76 -27.57 20.63
CA GLU A 94 4.87 -26.62 20.62
C GLU A 94 4.48 -25.29 21.28
N LEU A 95 3.26 -24.81 21.01
CA LEU A 95 2.71 -23.65 21.69
C LEU A 95 2.62 -23.90 23.23
N ARG A 96 2.16 -25.09 23.61
CA ARG A 96 2.12 -25.50 25.00
C ARG A 96 3.52 -25.49 25.64
N GLN A 97 4.53 -26.05 24.96
CA GLN A 97 5.91 -26.07 25.46
C GLN A 97 6.49 -24.65 25.60
N LYS A 98 6.26 -23.76 24.67
CA LYS A 98 6.72 -22.36 24.74
C LYS A 98 6.07 -21.61 25.92
N ILE A 99 4.78 -21.78 26.14
CA ILE A 99 4.05 -21.15 27.26
C ILE A 99 4.48 -21.75 28.61
N ASP A 100 4.63 -23.07 28.68
CA ASP A 100 5.12 -23.75 29.89
C ASP A 100 6.56 -23.34 30.25
N ALA A 101 7.44 -23.23 29.25
CA ALA A 101 8.82 -22.81 29.45
C ALA A 101 8.90 -21.38 30.00
N LYS A 102 8.09 -20.49 29.49
CA LYS A 102 8.00 -19.08 29.92
C LYS A 102 7.43 -18.98 31.35
N ALA A 103 6.35 -19.70 31.62
CA ALA A 103 5.75 -19.73 32.95
C ALA A 103 6.72 -20.31 34.03
N LYS A 104 7.53 -21.30 33.67
CA LYS A 104 8.57 -21.84 34.55
C LYS A 104 9.72 -20.86 34.78
N ALA A 105 10.13 -20.12 33.74
CA ALA A 105 11.13 -19.06 33.81
C ALA A 105 10.70 -17.90 34.71
N GLU A 106 9.40 -17.60 34.77
CA GLU A 106 8.80 -16.58 35.64
C GLU A 106 8.52 -17.09 37.08
N GLY A 107 8.89 -18.33 37.41
CA GLY A 107 8.69 -18.91 38.73
C GLY A 107 7.24 -19.20 39.14
N LYS A 108 6.32 -19.14 38.19
CA LYS A 108 4.89 -19.40 38.38
C LYS A 108 4.50 -20.71 37.69
N GLY A 109 4.53 -21.82 38.40
CA GLY A 109 3.91 -23.05 37.93
C GLY A 109 2.41 -22.81 37.65
N LEU A 110 1.99 -22.89 36.37
CA LEU A 110 0.58 -22.79 36.01
C LEU A 110 -0.10 -24.14 36.16
N ASP A 111 -1.24 -24.16 36.82
CA ASP A 111 -2.18 -25.27 36.75
C ASP A 111 -2.67 -25.48 35.29
N GLU A 112 -3.02 -26.74 34.96
CA GLU A 112 -3.47 -27.09 33.59
C GLU A 112 -4.68 -26.26 33.14
N ALA A 113 -5.60 -25.94 34.03
CA ALA A 113 -6.74 -25.09 33.74
C ALA A 113 -6.32 -23.65 33.42
N GLN A 114 -5.35 -23.09 34.14
CA GLN A 114 -4.77 -21.77 33.91
C GLN A 114 -4.00 -21.73 32.59
N LEU A 115 -3.27 -22.79 32.26
CA LEU A 115 -2.56 -22.89 31.00
C LEU A 115 -3.53 -22.91 29.81
N ARG A 116 -4.60 -23.71 29.89
CA ARG A 116 -5.64 -23.74 28.88
C ARG A 116 -6.33 -22.37 28.70
N ALA A 117 -6.63 -21.69 29.80
CA ALA A 117 -7.22 -20.35 29.74
C ALA A 117 -6.29 -19.36 29.01
N ARG A 118 -4.98 -19.36 29.31
CA ARG A 118 -4.01 -18.47 28.63
C ARG A 118 -3.85 -18.79 27.15
N ILE A 119 -3.86 -20.07 26.76
CA ILE A 119 -3.84 -20.48 25.35
C ILE A 119 -5.11 -19.98 24.65
N LEU A 120 -6.26 -20.13 25.28
CA LEU A 120 -7.54 -19.65 24.72
C LEU A 120 -7.54 -18.13 24.56
N ASP A 121 -7.00 -17.37 25.51
CA ASP A 121 -6.85 -15.93 25.41
C ASP A 121 -5.96 -15.52 24.23
N SER A 122 -4.84 -16.22 24.03
CA SER A 122 -3.97 -15.97 22.88
C SER A 122 -4.72 -16.18 21.54
N ILE A 123 -5.44 -17.29 21.41
CA ILE A 123 -6.25 -17.58 20.21
C ILE A 123 -7.31 -16.51 20.00
N ARG A 124 -8.04 -16.14 21.04
CA ARG A 124 -9.08 -15.10 20.98
C ARG A 124 -8.53 -13.74 20.60
N ALA A 125 -7.37 -13.36 21.15
CA ALA A 125 -6.68 -12.12 20.80
C ALA A 125 -6.24 -12.10 19.32
N ILE A 126 -5.74 -13.21 18.80
CA ILE A 126 -5.37 -13.35 17.39
C ILE A 126 -6.61 -13.26 16.49
N MET A 127 -7.72 -13.89 16.86
CA MET A 127 -8.99 -13.77 16.14
C MET A 127 -9.50 -12.33 16.12
N TYR A 128 -9.37 -11.61 17.23
CA TYR A 128 -9.69 -10.20 17.33
C TYR A 128 -8.81 -9.32 16.43
N ILE A 129 -7.50 -9.56 16.41
CA ILE A 129 -6.57 -8.86 15.49
C ILE A 129 -6.98 -9.11 14.04
N ARG A 130 -7.29 -10.36 13.69
CA ARG A 130 -7.73 -10.73 12.34
C ARG A 130 -9.01 -10.02 11.92
N SER A 131 -9.98 -9.84 12.82
CA SER A 131 -11.20 -9.11 12.49
C SER A 131 -10.93 -7.68 12.02
N PHE A 132 -9.99 -6.98 12.70
CA PHE A 132 -9.57 -5.65 12.28
C PHE A 132 -8.78 -5.65 10.97
N ARG A 133 -7.85 -6.58 10.76
CA ARG A 133 -7.12 -6.70 9.49
C ARG A 133 -8.05 -6.89 8.29
N SER A 134 -9.09 -7.71 8.47
CA SER A 134 -10.03 -8.04 7.40
C SER A 134 -11.12 -6.98 7.21
N ARG A 135 -11.64 -6.39 8.28
CA ARG A 135 -12.85 -5.58 8.27
C ARG A 135 -12.74 -4.25 9.01
N GLY A 136 -11.60 -3.91 9.60
CA GLY A 136 -11.40 -2.68 10.37
C GLY A 136 -11.72 -1.41 9.57
N HIS A 137 -11.52 -1.43 8.26
CA HIS A 137 -11.88 -0.34 7.35
C HIS A 137 -13.37 0.04 7.42
N LEU A 138 -14.27 -0.88 7.83
CA LEU A 138 -15.69 -0.59 7.98
C LEU A 138 -15.98 0.32 9.17
N ALA A 139 -15.12 0.31 10.19
CA ALA A 139 -15.23 1.15 11.38
C ALA A 139 -14.41 2.45 11.27
N ALA A 140 -13.72 2.68 10.15
CA ALA A 140 -12.95 3.89 9.93
C ALA A 140 -13.89 5.11 9.78
N ASP A 141 -13.48 6.23 10.36
CA ASP A 141 -14.15 7.51 10.23
C ASP A 141 -13.74 8.20 8.91
N LEU A 142 -14.44 7.84 7.84
CA LEU A 142 -14.19 8.34 6.49
C LEU A 142 -15.17 9.46 6.08
N ASP A 143 -16.02 9.90 7.01
CA ASP A 143 -17.00 10.95 6.75
C ASP A 143 -16.65 12.24 7.53
N PRO A 144 -15.90 13.15 6.93
CA PRO A 144 -15.49 14.39 7.60
C PRO A 144 -16.68 15.34 7.92
N LEU A 145 -17.84 15.11 7.31
CA LEU A 145 -19.05 15.90 7.56
C LEU A 145 -19.95 15.28 8.62
N GLY A 146 -19.66 14.04 9.06
CA GLY A 146 -20.45 13.35 10.09
C GLY A 146 -21.90 13.04 9.67
N LEU A 147 -22.18 12.95 8.38
CA LEU A 147 -23.53 12.68 7.84
C LEU A 147 -23.96 11.22 8.00
N GLN A 148 -22.98 10.30 8.10
CA GLN A 148 -23.23 8.91 8.35
C GLN A 148 -23.11 8.64 9.86
N GLY A 149 -24.15 8.06 10.45
CA GLY A 149 -24.08 7.63 11.85
C GLY A 149 -22.99 6.57 12.07
N HIS A 150 -22.40 6.55 13.25
CA HIS A 150 -21.41 5.52 13.61
C HIS A 150 -22.04 4.13 13.51
N LYS A 151 -21.45 3.29 12.67
CA LYS A 151 -21.84 1.88 12.56
C LYS A 151 -21.16 1.10 13.68
N ASN A 152 -21.95 0.39 14.47
CA ASN A 152 -21.42 -0.51 15.49
C ASN A 152 -21.22 -1.90 14.90
N PHE A 153 -19.99 -2.40 14.97
CA PHE A 153 -19.63 -3.74 14.55
C PHE A 153 -19.26 -4.57 15.78
N PRO A 154 -20.07 -5.58 16.13
CA PRO A 154 -19.84 -6.37 17.34
C PRO A 154 -18.45 -7.01 17.42
N GLU A 155 -17.89 -7.42 16.27
CA GLU A 155 -16.56 -8.04 16.19
C GLU A 155 -15.40 -7.10 16.55
N PHE A 156 -15.64 -5.81 16.73
CA PHE A 156 -14.62 -4.85 17.21
C PHE A 156 -14.70 -4.58 18.71
N ASP A 157 -15.61 -5.29 19.40
CA ASP A 157 -15.65 -5.36 20.86
C ASP A 157 -14.94 -6.66 21.32
N PRO A 158 -13.94 -6.60 22.21
CA PRO A 158 -13.29 -7.78 22.76
C PRO A 158 -14.26 -8.80 23.40
N ARG A 159 -15.41 -8.32 23.92
CA ARG A 159 -16.45 -9.16 24.52
C ARG A 159 -17.05 -10.16 23.52
N PHE A 160 -17.08 -9.82 22.24
CA PHE A 160 -17.53 -10.73 21.17
C PHE A 160 -16.68 -12.00 21.10
N PHE A 161 -15.39 -11.90 21.43
CA PHE A 161 -14.48 -13.02 21.50
C PHE A 161 -14.41 -13.68 22.89
N GLY A 162 -15.27 -13.27 23.82
CA GLY A 162 -15.39 -13.85 25.15
C GLY A 162 -14.43 -13.31 26.18
N PHE A 163 -13.85 -12.11 25.97
CA PHE A 163 -13.16 -11.37 27.01
C PHE A 163 -14.15 -10.65 27.91
N THR A 164 -13.83 -10.60 29.20
CA THR A 164 -14.56 -9.79 30.19
C THR A 164 -13.78 -8.53 30.53
N ASP A 165 -14.41 -7.57 31.18
CA ASP A 165 -13.73 -6.35 31.61
C ASP A 165 -12.52 -6.61 32.53
N ALA A 166 -12.56 -7.71 33.31
CA ALA A 166 -11.46 -8.14 34.16
C ALA A 166 -10.24 -8.68 33.36
N ASP A 167 -10.46 -9.09 32.10
CA ASP A 167 -9.42 -9.66 31.27
C ASP A 167 -8.66 -8.60 30.44
N LEU A 168 -9.22 -7.40 30.33
CA LEU A 168 -8.71 -6.37 29.41
C LEU A 168 -7.29 -5.89 29.72
N ASP A 169 -6.89 -5.93 30.97
CA ASP A 169 -5.56 -5.47 31.43
C ASP A 169 -4.60 -6.61 31.75
N ARG A 170 -5.01 -7.85 31.51
CA ARG A 170 -4.16 -9.03 31.68
C ARG A 170 -3.22 -9.19 30.49
N PRO A 171 -1.89 -9.42 30.71
CA PRO A 171 -0.95 -9.70 29.63
C PRO A 171 -1.31 -11.00 28.91
N ILE A 172 -1.42 -10.91 27.58
CA ILE A 172 -1.72 -12.03 26.68
C ILE A 172 -0.49 -12.23 25.78
N PHE A 173 -0.06 -13.47 25.60
CA PHE A 173 1.01 -13.80 24.67
C PHE A 173 0.48 -13.78 23.24
N ILE A 174 1.04 -12.92 22.40
CA ILE A 174 0.64 -12.75 20.98
C ILE A 174 1.79 -13.02 20.00
N ASN A 175 2.94 -13.49 20.51
CA ASN A 175 4.08 -13.97 19.71
C ASN A 175 4.51 -13.01 18.61
N TYR A 176 4.77 -11.76 18.97
CA TYR A 176 5.22 -10.68 18.07
C TYR A 176 4.21 -10.25 17.00
N VAL A 177 3.00 -10.78 16.99
CA VAL A 177 1.90 -10.18 16.22
C VAL A 177 1.71 -8.75 16.73
N LEU A 178 1.59 -7.77 15.84
CA LEU A 178 1.66 -6.33 16.11
C LEU A 178 3.06 -5.85 16.62
N GLY A 179 4.12 -6.65 16.43
CA GLY A 179 5.47 -6.34 16.90
C GLY A 179 5.67 -6.46 18.42
N LEU A 180 4.73 -7.08 19.14
CA LEU A 180 4.74 -7.25 20.59
C LEU A 180 4.73 -8.74 20.98
N GLU A 181 5.61 -9.14 21.87
CA GLU A 181 5.61 -10.52 22.38
C GLU A 181 4.37 -10.79 23.24
N THR A 182 4.05 -9.83 24.11
CA THR A 182 2.86 -9.85 24.97
C THR A 182 2.21 -8.47 24.95
N ALA A 183 0.88 -8.44 24.99
CA ALA A 183 0.12 -7.20 25.09
C ALA A 183 -1.18 -7.45 25.87
N THR A 184 -1.74 -6.41 26.45
CA THR A 184 -3.09 -6.44 27.02
C THR A 184 -4.13 -6.24 25.92
N MET A 185 -5.35 -6.72 26.14
CA MET A 185 -6.45 -6.47 25.17
C MET A 185 -6.69 -4.99 24.94
N ARG A 186 -6.50 -4.15 25.95
CA ARG A 186 -6.63 -2.69 25.85
C ARG A 186 -5.58 -2.09 24.92
N GLU A 187 -4.33 -2.54 25.02
CA GLU A 187 -3.25 -2.14 24.11
C GLU A 187 -3.52 -2.62 22.68
N ILE A 188 -3.89 -3.89 22.52
CA ILE A 188 -4.25 -4.47 21.22
C ILE A 188 -5.38 -3.66 20.58
N GLN A 189 -6.45 -3.40 21.31
CA GLN A 189 -7.59 -2.62 20.80
C GLN A 189 -7.17 -1.19 20.40
N SER A 190 -6.36 -0.53 21.23
CA SER A 190 -5.87 0.82 20.94
C SER A 190 -5.02 0.85 19.66
N LEU A 191 -4.08 -0.11 19.52
CA LEU A 191 -3.24 -0.24 18.34
C LEU A 191 -4.07 -0.49 17.08
N LEU A 192 -5.02 -1.44 17.14
CA LEU A 192 -5.85 -1.81 16.01
C LEU A 192 -6.80 -0.69 15.58
N LYS A 193 -7.46 -0.02 16.51
CA LYS A 193 -8.32 1.13 16.21
C LYS A 193 -7.53 2.24 15.53
N ARG A 194 -6.34 2.55 16.03
CA ARG A 194 -5.47 3.56 15.43
C ARG A 194 -5.02 3.17 14.02
N THR A 195 -4.67 1.90 13.81
CA THR A 195 -4.12 1.41 12.54
C THR A 195 -5.19 1.24 11.47
N TYR A 196 -6.35 0.70 11.83
CA TYR A 196 -7.35 0.24 10.86
C TYR A 196 -8.67 1.01 10.88
N ALA A 197 -8.97 1.74 11.95
CA ALA A 197 -10.25 2.41 12.15
C ALA A 197 -10.09 3.91 12.47
N GLY A 198 -9.05 4.54 11.95
CA GLY A 198 -8.83 5.99 12.05
C GLY A 198 -9.59 6.77 10.97
N THR A 199 -9.03 7.93 10.56
CA THR A 199 -9.58 8.78 9.49
C THR A 199 -9.19 8.33 8.09
N PHE A 200 -8.47 7.24 7.97
CA PHE A 200 -8.18 6.53 6.73
C PHE A 200 -8.22 5.02 6.99
N ALA A 201 -8.34 4.24 5.95
CA ALA A 201 -8.40 2.79 6.06
C ALA A 201 -7.45 2.11 5.08
N LEU A 202 -6.94 0.94 5.47
CA LEU A 202 -6.09 0.09 4.65
C LEU A 202 -6.77 -1.24 4.38
N GLN A 203 -6.82 -1.64 3.12
CA GLN A 203 -7.38 -2.90 2.65
C GLN A 203 -6.31 -3.63 1.85
N PHE A 204 -5.67 -4.64 2.43
CA PHE A 204 -4.59 -5.40 1.81
C PHE A 204 -4.73 -6.92 1.98
N MET A 205 -5.72 -7.38 2.76
CA MET A 205 -5.90 -8.83 3.00
C MET A 205 -6.28 -9.64 1.75
N HIS A 206 -6.64 -8.96 0.66
CA HIS A 206 -6.89 -9.56 -0.65
C HIS A 206 -5.61 -9.89 -1.43
N LEU A 207 -4.45 -9.39 -1.01
CA LEU A 207 -3.18 -9.73 -1.63
C LEU A 207 -2.91 -11.22 -1.48
N ILE A 208 -2.46 -11.84 -2.57
CA ILE A 208 -2.18 -13.28 -2.60
C ILE A 208 -0.78 -13.56 -2.05
N ASP A 209 0.18 -12.68 -2.37
CA ASP A 209 1.56 -12.83 -1.95
C ASP A 209 1.71 -12.60 -0.43
N PRO A 210 2.19 -13.61 0.33
CA PRO A 210 2.39 -13.50 1.77
C PRO A 210 3.47 -12.47 2.15
N ASP A 211 4.51 -12.32 1.32
CA ASP A 211 5.64 -11.42 1.60
C ASP A 211 5.21 -9.96 1.47
N GLU A 212 4.43 -9.62 0.43
CA GLU A 212 3.82 -8.29 0.31
C GLU A 212 2.91 -7.98 1.50
N LYS A 213 2.11 -8.95 1.90
CA LYS A 213 1.18 -8.82 3.02
C LYS A 213 1.92 -8.60 4.33
N GLY A 214 2.94 -9.41 4.60
CA GLY A 214 3.82 -9.29 5.77
C GLY A 214 4.53 -7.93 5.80
N TRP A 215 5.07 -7.50 4.67
CA TRP A 215 5.72 -6.21 4.53
C TRP A 215 4.80 -5.03 4.89
N LEU A 216 3.53 -5.07 4.43
CA LEU A 216 2.55 -4.04 4.80
C LEU A 216 2.25 -4.08 6.30
N GLN A 217 2.01 -5.26 6.88
CA GLN A 217 1.72 -5.42 8.30
C GLN A 217 2.85 -4.85 9.16
N GLU A 218 4.10 -5.18 8.89
CA GLU A 218 5.25 -4.65 9.61
C GLU A 218 5.35 -3.14 9.56
N ARG A 219 4.91 -2.51 8.46
CA ARG A 219 5.00 -1.06 8.29
C ARG A 219 3.89 -0.29 8.96
N ILE A 220 2.71 -0.87 9.10
CA ILE A 220 1.53 -0.16 9.63
C ILE A 220 1.19 -0.54 11.07
N GLU A 221 1.55 -1.74 11.51
CA GLU A 221 1.22 -2.26 12.84
C GLU A 221 2.32 -1.95 13.87
N GLY A 222 1.95 -1.93 15.13
CA GLY A 222 2.86 -1.71 16.24
C GLY A 222 3.05 -0.26 16.66
N TYR A 223 3.92 -0.05 17.64
CA TYR A 223 4.23 1.27 18.18
C TYR A 223 5.14 2.07 17.24
N GLY A 224 4.95 3.39 17.22
CA GLY A 224 5.80 4.30 16.45
C GLY A 224 5.58 4.26 14.95
N LYS A 225 4.54 3.59 14.47
CA LYS A 225 4.18 3.53 13.05
C LYS A 225 3.24 4.68 12.62
N GLU A 226 2.91 5.59 13.52
CA GLU A 226 2.08 6.74 13.20
C GLU A 226 2.78 7.69 12.25
N ILE A 227 2.03 8.19 11.28
CA ILE A 227 2.50 9.23 10.36
C ILE A 227 2.51 10.56 11.12
N LYS A 228 3.70 11.12 11.34
CA LYS A 228 3.89 12.43 11.98
C LYS A 228 4.36 13.43 10.95
N PHE A 229 3.51 14.39 10.61
CA PHE A 229 3.90 15.49 9.75
C PHE A 229 4.67 16.57 10.53
N THR A 230 5.79 17.00 9.98
CA THR A 230 6.48 18.21 10.45
C THR A 230 5.62 19.46 10.17
N GLN A 231 5.90 20.57 10.84
CA GLN A 231 5.21 21.83 10.56
C GLN A 231 5.40 22.27 9.10
N GLN A 232 6.60 22.09 8.56
CA GLN A 232 6.90 22.40 7.16
C GLN A 232 6.12 21.49 6.20
N GLY A 233 6.01 20.19 6.52
CA GLY A 233 5.22 19.24 5.74
C GLY A 233 3.72 19.60 5.69
N ARG A 234 3.15 20.01 6.83
CA ARG A 234 1.76 20.50 6.87
C ARG A 234 1.55 21.76 6.03
N LYS A 235 2.49 22.72 6.08
CA LYS A 235 2.44 23.91 5.22
C LYS A 235 2.52 23.57 3.75
N ALA A 236 3.39 22.63 3.36
CA ALA A 236 3.50 22.18 1.97
C ALA A 236 2.21 21.52 1.48
N ILE A 237 1.59 20.65 2.31
CA ILE A 237 0.29 20.05 2.00
C ILE A 237 -0.78 21.14 1.81
N LEU A 238 -0.88 22.07 2.74
CA LEU A 238 -1.84 23.19 2.66
C LEU A 238 -1.63 24.01 1.39
N GLN A 239 -0.38 24.34 1.06
CA GLN A 239 -0.05 25.07 -0.16
C GLN A 239 -0.56 24.33 -1.39
N LYS A 240 -0.33 23.03 -1.49
CA LYS A 240 -0.79 22.22 -2.62
C LYS A 240 -2.32 22.10 -2.70
N LEU A 241 -3.00 22.06 -1.58
CA LEU A 241 -4.47 22.12 -1.55
C LEU A 241 -4.99 23.47 -2.06
N VAL A 242 -4.37 24.57 -1.64
CA VAL A 242 -4.72 25.93 -2.10
C VAL A 242 -4.43 26.11 -3.59
N GLU A 243 -3.31 25.59 -4.09
CA GLU A 243 -2.98 25.61 -5.52
C GLU A 243 -4.04 24.83 -6.34
N ALA A 244 -4.41 23.64 -5.88
CA ALA A 244 -5.41 22.79 -6.52
C ALA A 244 -6.79 23.46 -6.55
N GLU A 245 -7.28 23.90 -5.40
CA GLU A 245 -8.58 24.57 -5.29
C GLU A 245 -8.61 25.91 -6.06
N GLY A 246 -7.52 26.66 -6.01
CA GLY A 246 -7.38 27.94 -6.71
C GLY A 246 -7.51 27.78 -8.22
N LEU A 247 -6.91 26.73 -8.81
CA LEU A 247 -7.06 26.43 -10.22
C LEU A 247 -8.52 26.09 -10.58
N GLU A 248 -9.17 25.24 -9.77
CA GLU A 248 -10.58 24.86 -9.99
C GLU A 248 -11.50 26.08 -9.92
N LYS A 249 -11.36 26.92 -8.92
CA LYS A 249 -12.12 28.16 -8.75
C LYS A 249 -11.89 29.13 -9.92
N PHE A 250 -10.64 29.30 -10.35
CA PHE A 250 -10.31 30.15 -11.49
C PHE A 250 -10.99 29.65 -12.77
N LEU A 251 -10.86 28.36 -13.08
CA LEU A 251 -11.47 27.76 -14.25
C LEU A 251 -13.00 27.83 -14.20
N HIS A 252 -13.58 27.67 -13.00
CA HIS A 252 -15.03 27.77 -12.80
C HIS A 252 -15.58 29.16 -13.17
N VAL A 253 -14.89 30.21 -12.75
CA VAL A 253 -15.30 31.60 -12.99
C VAL A 253 -15.02 32.00 -14.45
N LYS A 254 -13.86 31.61 -14.99
CA LYS A 254 -13.39 32.10 -16.30
C LYS A 254 -14.02 31.35 -17.49
N TYR A 255 -14.22 30.03 -17.34
CA TYR A 255 -14.65 29.14 -18.42
C TYR A 255 -15.99 28.48 -18.08
N GLN A 256 -17.01 29.27 -17.89
CA GLN A 256 -18.38 28.79 -17.63
C GLN A 256 -18.92 28.00 -18.82
N GLY A 257 -19.64 26.91 -18.53
CA GLY A 257 -20.28 26.07 -19.56
C GLY A 257 -19.34 25.11 -20.31
N THR A 258 -18.04 25.14 -20.05
CA THR A 258 -17.07 24.22 -20.66
C THR A 258 -16.79 22.98 -19.80
N LYS A 259 -16.30 21.92 -20.41
CA LYS A 259 -15.86 20.69 -19.70
C LYS A 259 -14.48 20.93 -19.06
N ARG A 260 -14.47 21.39 -17.83
CA ARG A 260 -13.23 21.69 -17.07
C ARG A 260 -12.55 20.48 -16.45
N PHE A 261 -13.23 19.32 -16.40
CA PHE A 261 -12.73 18.10 -15.78
C PHE A 261 -12.20 18.30 -14.35
N GLY A 262 -12.97 19.04 -13.54
CA GLY A 262 -12.59 19.43 -12.19
C GLY A 262 -12.35 18.26 -11.25
N ILE A 263 -11.56 18.52 -10.22
CA ILE A 263 -11.24 17.57 -9.15
C ILE A 263 -12.07 17.81 -7.89
N ASP A 264 -12.98 18.76 -7.93
CA ASP A 264 -13.75 19.27 -6.79
C ASP A 264 -14.08 18.19 -5.74
N GLY A 265 -13.69 18.41 -4.49
CA GLY A 265 -13.80 17.46 -3.38
C GLY A 265 -12.73 16.37 -3.34
N GLY A 266 -11.80 16.35 -4.31
CA GLY A 266 -10.67 15.41 -4.36
C GLY A 266 -9.30 16.09 -4.39
N GLU A 267 -9.20 17.34 -3.96
CA GLU A 267 -7.99 18.17 -4.02
C GLU A 267 -6.80 17.54 -3.30
N ALA A 268 -7.07 16.70 -2.28
CA ALA A 268 -6.06 15.93 -1.56
C ALA A 268 -5.25 14.96 -2.46
N LEU A 269 -5.77 14.62 -3.65
CA LEU A 269 -5.03 13.84 -4.65
C LEU A 269 -3.73 14.53 -5.07
N ILE A 270 -3.73 15.85 -5.19
CA ILE A 270 -2.57 16.61 -5.67
C ILE A 270 -1.36 16.46 -4.73
N PRO A 271 -1.45 16.79 -3.42
CA PRO A 271 -0.34 16.55 -2.50
C PRO A 271 -0.02 15.06 -2.32
N ALA A 272 -1.00 14.16 -2.42
CA ALA A 272 -0.78 12.73 -2.35
C ALA A 272 0.09 12.23 -3.51
N MET A 273 -0.25 12.57 -4.75
CA MET A 273 0.54 12.20 -5.93
C MET A 273 1.95 12.77 -5.87
N GLU A 274 2.11 14.04 -5.47
CA GLU A 274 3.44 14.65 -5.32
C GLU A 274 4.28 13.85 -4.31
N GLN A 275 3.69 13.46 -3.20
CA GLN A 275 4.40 12.67 -2.18
C GLN A 275 4.73 11.25 -2.66
N ILE A 276 3.84 10.60 -3.42
CA ILE A 276 4.10 9.28 -4.02
C ILE A 276 5.28 9.37 -4.99
N ILE A 277 5.29 10.36 -5.88
CA ILE A 277 6.37 10.57 -6.85
C ILE A 277 7.71 10.83 -6.14
N LYS A 278 7.73 11.76 -5.18
CA LYS A 278 8.94 12.08 -4.41
C LYS A 278 9.47 10.87 -3.65
N ARG A 279 8.58 10.14 -3.00
CA ARG A 279 8.97 8.97 -2.21
C ARG A 279 9.37 7.80 -3.11
N GLY A 280 8.68 7.58 -4.21
CA GLY A 280 9.03 6.59 -5.21
C GLY A 280 10.44 6.82 -5.77
N GLY A 281 10.74 8.05 -6.21
CA GLY A 281 12.08 8.41 -6.68
C GLY A 281 13.16 8.25 -5.60
N ALA A 282 12.88 8.65 -4.35
CA ALA A 282 13.80 8.45 -3.23
C ALA A 282 14.06 6.96 -2.91
N LEU A 283 13.13 6.09 -3.25
CA LEU A 283 13.23 4.63 -3.09
C LEU A 283 13.79 3.92 -4.34
N GLY A 284 14.17 4.68 -5.39
CA GLY A 284 14.81 4.14 -6.58
C GLY A 284 13.86 3.92 -7.77
N ALA A 285 12.60 4.33 -7.70
CA ALA A 285 11.73 4.33 -8.87
C ALA A 285 12.27 5.31 -9.92
N ARG A 286 12.51 4.82 -11.13
CA ARG A 286 13.01 5.63 -12.27
C ARG A 286 11.88 6.16 -13.12
N GLU A 287 10.82 5.39 -13.25
CA GLU A 287 9.67 5.74 -14.07
C GLU A 287 8.36 5.60 -13.28
N ILE A 288 7.42 6.47 -13.55
CA ILE A 288 6.07 6.42 -12.99
C ILE A 288 5.08 6.66 -14.12
N VAL A 289 4.23 5.66 -14.39
CA VAL A 289 3.16 5.76 -15.37
C VAL A 289 1.89 6.24 -14.68
N ILE A 290 1.33 7.35 -15.14
CA ILE A 290 0.12 7.95 -14.58
C ILE A 290 -1.05 7.77 -15.56
N GLY A 291 -1.99 6.89 -15.20
CA GLY A 291 -3.25 6.73 -15.90
C GLY A 291 -4.29 7.73 -15.37
N MET A 292 -4.83 8.57 -16.23
CA MET A 292 -5.78 9.60 -15.84
C MET A 292 -7.09 9.47 -16.62
N PRO A 293 -8.23 9.22 -15.93
CA PRO A 293 -9.54 9.48 -16.53
C PRO A 293 -9.76 11.00 -16.68
N HIS A 294 -10.96 11.42 -16.97
CA HIS A 294 -11.23 12.86 -17.16
C HIS A 294 -11.23 13.69 -15.86
N ARG A 295 -11.69 13.15 -14.73
CA ARG A 295 -11.80 13.87 -13.46
C ARG A 295 -10.43 14.31 -12.94
N GLY A 296 -10.25 15.62 -12.75
CA GLY A 296 -9.04 16.20 -12.17
C GLY A 296 -7.81 16.22 -13.07
N ARG A 297 -7.88 15.75 -14.32
CA ARG A 297 -6.69 15.64 -15.17
C ARG A 297 -5.99 16.97 -15.44
N LEU A 298 -6.71 18.08 -15.58
CA LEU A 298 -6.08 19.38 -15.81
C LEU A 298 -5.32 19.84 -14.58
N ASN A 299 -5.85 19.58 -13.40
CA ASN A 299 -5.20 19.88 -12.14
C ASN A 299 -3.91 19.05 -11.94
N VAL A 300 -3.97 17.75 -12.24
CA VAL A 300 -2.78 16.87 -12.20
C VAL A 300 -1.73 17.35 -13.20
N LEU A 301 -2.12 17.66 -14.45
CA LEU A 301 -1.19 18.17 -15.46
C LEU A 301 -0.50 19.47 -15.00
N ALA A 302 -1.24 20.39 -14.39
CA ALA A 302 -0.69 21.67 -13.92
C ALA A 302 0.15 21.50 -12.64
N ASN A 303 -0.48 21.00 -11.57
CA ASN A 303 0.06 21.10 -10.22
C ASN A 303 0.96 19.91 -9.81
N VAL A 304 0.91 18.79 -10.57
CA VAL A 304 1.79 17.64 -10.35
C VAL A 304 2.85 17.56 -11.46
N MET A 305 2.44 17.61 -12.74
CA MET A 305 3.34 17.43 -13.87
C MET A 305 3.98 18.75 -14.38
N GLY A 306 3.57 19.88 -13.84
CA GLY A 306 4.15 21.19 -14.17
C GLY A 306 3.80 21.71 -15.56
N LYS A 307 2.71 21.25 -16.19
CA LYS A 307 2.24 21.82 -17.47
C LYS A 307 1.89 23.29 -17.28
N PRO A 308 2.47 24.21 -18.08
CA PRO A 308 2.21 25.63 -17.93
C PRO A 308 0.72 25.97 -18.06
N TYR A 309 0.19 26.81 -17.16
CA TYR A 309 -1.21 27.24 -17.18
C TYR A 309 -1.62 27.84 -18.53
N ARG A 310 -0.72 28.62 -19.17
CA ARG A 310 -0.97 29.18 -20.51
C ARG A 310 -1.30 28.11 -21.55
N ALA A 311 -0.67 26.93 -21.48
CA ALA A 311 -0.94 25.84 -22.39
C ALA A 311 -2.33 25.22 -22.12
N ILE A 312 -2.70 25.10 -20.84
CA ILE A 312 -4.01 24.59 -20.42
C ILE A 312 -5.11 25.58 -20.86
N PHE A 313 -4.90 26.89 -20.63
CA PHE A 313 -5.90 27.90 -21.00
C PHE A 313 -6.11 28.02 -22.51
N ASN A 314 -5.07 27.77 -23.30
CA ASN A 314 -5.17 27.73 -24.74
C ASN A 314 -6.05 26.59 -25.27
N GLU A 315 -6.21 25.51 -24.53
CA GLU A 315 -7.08 24.39 -24.87
C GLU A 315 -8.59 24.70 -24.69
N PHE A 316 -8.91 25.80 -24.01
CA PHE A 316 -10.28 26.26 -23.81
C PHE A 316 -10.73 27.30 -24.87
N GLN A 317 -9.89 27.66 -25.83
CA GLN A 317 -10.18 28.61 -26.88
C GLN A 317 -10.83 27.87 -28.14
#